data_fda525cf24050142debea328f53dbba7
#
_entry.id   fda525cf24050142debea328f53dbba7
#
_cell.length_a   1.000
_cell.length_b   1.000
_cell.length_c   1.000
_cell.angle_alpha   90.00
_cell.angle_beta   90.00
_cell.angle_gamma   90.00
#
_symmetry.space_group_name_H-M   'P 1'
#
loop_
_entity.id
_entity.type
_entity.pdbx_description
1 polymer ?
#
loop_
_entity_poly.entity_id
_entity_poly.type
_entity_poly.pdbx_seq_one_letter_code
_entity_poly.pdbx_strand_id
1 'polypeptide(L)'
;MFEDSEGTMNASTLIRFARPETDWERPTYTVQPSHGRRSTAKTFTPTHTTRIEKRRKRTRTFAEDPFRARFGQRLPTGMRQEARGMDWKSFISTYAPTNIRVEQLKSQRLRAGRHHFEIAMNGLAAHGQGTRVSITAMGASSAMTEVLADHGFNVEIREFHQYKIFEATVTFIYATHNSKSVWAVGFGADRDMSIANALCSAASRLYLI
;
A
#
# COMPACT_ATOMS: atom_id res chain seq x y z
N MET A 1 22.72 3.94 61.41
CA MET A 1 21.34 3.47 61.54
C MET A 1 20.89 3.21 60.16
N PHE A 2 20.88 1.93 59.82
CA PHE A 2 20.59 1.42 58.47
C PHE A 2 19.09 1.27 58.29
N GLU A 3 18.58 1.62 57.17
CA GLU A 3 17.30 1.08 56.67
C GLU A 3 17.41 0.78 55.18
N ASP A 4 17.41 -0.50 54.91
CA ASP A 4 17.33 -1.10 53.58
C ASP A 4 15.94 -0.90 53.02
N SER A 5 15.84 -0.41 51.76
CA SER A 5 14.61 -0.46 50.95
C SER A 5 14.78 -1.44 49.82
N GLU A 6 14.20 -2.61 50.03
CA GLU A 6 14.11 -3.70 49.07
C GLU A 6 13.35 -3.28 47.80
N GLY A 7 13.99 -3.51 46.68
CA GLY A 7 13.41 -3.35 45.37
C GLY A 7 12.37 -4.42 45.04
N THR A 8 11.16 -4.02 44.81
CA THR A 8 10.07 -4.88 44.37
C THR A 8 10.25 -5.23 42.87
N MET A 9 10.62 -6.48 42.61
CA MET A 9 10.64 -7.04 41.28
C MET A 9 9.21 -7.18 40.75
N ASN A 10 8.91 -6.52 39.64
CA ASN A 10 7.68 -6.73 38.90
C ASN A 10 7.71 -8.10 38.23
N ALA A 11 6.91 -9.02 38.75
CA ALA A 11 6.64 -10.30 38.15
C ALA A 11 5.84 -10.08 36.83
N SER A 12 6.47 -10.37 35.71
CA SER A 12 5.81 -10.44 34.44
C SER A 12 4.79 -11.57 34.45
N THR A 13 3.52 -11.23 34.36
CA THR A 13 2.40 -12.17 34.32
C THR A 13 2.42 -12.87 32.95
N LEU A 14 2.98 -14.07 32.93
CA LEU A 14 2.84 -14.99 31.79
C LEU A 14 1.39 -15.48 31.71
N ILE A 15 0.63 -15.00 30.76
CA ILE A 15 -0.70 -15.54 30.44
C ILE A 15 -0.50 -16.93 29.81
N ARG A 16 -0.62 -17.98 30.62
CA ARG A 16 -0.73 -19.36 30.15
C ARG A 16 -2.16 -19.57 29.67
N PHE A 17 -2.35 -19.72 28.36
CA PHE A 17 -3.57 -20.26 27.81
C PHE A 17 -3.64 -21.75 28.17
N ALA A 18 -4.44 -22.08 29.20
CA ALA A 18 -4.81 -23.45 29.48
C ALA A 18 -5.73 -23.90 28.34
N ARG A 19 -5.26 -24.86 27.55
CA ARG A 19 -6.08 -25.57 26.58
C ARG A 19 -7.04 -26.47 27.36
N PRO A 20 -8.35 -26.33 27.27
CA PRO A 20 -9.23 -27.32 27.86
C PRO A 20 -9.06 -28.62 27.09
N GLU A 21 -8.58 -29.65 27.76
CA GLU A 21 -8.67 -31.02 27.27
C GLU A 21 -10.15 -31.44 27.36
N THR A 22 -10.87 -31.18 26.27
CA THR A 22 -12.18 -31.81 26.05
C THR A 22 -11.92 -33.09 25.28
N ASP A 23 -12.07 -34.21 25.97
CA ASP A 23 -12.21 -35.53 25.37
C ASP A 23 -13.33 -35.50 24.33
N TRP A 24 -12.96 -35.36 23.06
CA TRP A 24 -13.85 -35.59 21.95
C TRP A 24 -13.89 -37.11 21.72
N GLU A 25 -14.83 -37.80 22.40
CA GLU A 25 -15.21 -39.10 21.98
C GLU A 25 -15.70 -39.04 20.53
N ARG A 26 -14.92 -39.62 19.61
CA ARG A 26 -15.29 -39.72 18.21
C ARG A 26 -16.54 -40.63 18.14
N PRO A 27 -17.68 -40.14 17.60
CA PRO A 27 -18.80 -41.01 17.39
C PRO A 27 -18.38 -42.12 16.42
N THR A 28 -18.34 -43.33 16.94
CA THR A 28 -18.20 -44.57 16.13
C THR A 28 -19.46 -44.78 15.35
N TYR A 29 -19.45 -44.45 14.07
CA TYR A 29 -20.54 -44.81 13.16
C TYR A 29 -20.44 -46.28 12.84
N THR A 30 -21.34 -47.06 13.41
CA THR A 30 -21.57 -48.45 13.02
C THR A 30 -22.24 -48.43 11.65
N VAL A 31 -21.48 -48.72 10.60
CA VAL A 31 -22.04 -48.93 9.26
C VAL A 31 -22.79 -50.24 9.25
N GLN A 32 -24.13 -50.19 9.27
CA GLN A 32 -24.90 -51.37 8.98
C GLN A 32 -24.75 -51.76 7.50
N PRO A 33 -24.51 -53.05 7.19
CA PRO A 33 -24.43 -53.49 5.81
C PRO A 33 -25.82 -53.44 5.19
N SER A 34 -26.06 -52.52 4.29
CA SER A 34 -27.27 -52.50 3.47
C SER A 34 -27.25 -53.68 2.50
N HIS A 35 -28.28 -54.50 2.59
CA HIS A 35 -28.49 -55.67 1.73
C HIS A 35 -28.47 -55.32 0.25
N GLY A 36 -27.74 -56.12 -0.49
CA GLY A 36 -27.33 -55.97 -1.85
C GLY A 36 -28.43 -55.60 -2.87
N ARG A 37 -28.13 -54.58 -3.61
CA ARG A 37 -28.56 -54.51 -5.01
C ARG A 37 -27.38 -54.99 -5.88
N ARG A 38 -27.58 -56.15 -6.51
CA ARG A 38 -26.72 -56.63 -7.60
C ARG A 38 -26.71 -55.56 -8.67
N SER A 39 -25.68 -54.71 -8.71
CA SER A 39 -25.35 -53.92 -9.88
C SER A 39 -24.53 -54.80 -10.79
N THR A 40 -25.09 -55.11 -11.96
CA THR A 40 -24.35 -55.70 -13.04
C THR A 40 -23.16 -54.80 -13.37
N ALA A 41 -21.97 -55.23 -12.95
CA ALA A 41 -20.71 -54.57 -13.28
C ALA A 41 -20.54 -54.62 -14.81
N LYS A 42 -20.84 -53.49 -15.47
CA LYS A 42 -20.34 -53.29 -16.83
C LYS A 42 -18.82 -53.18 -16.72
N THR A 43 -18.15 -54.16 -17.26
CA THR A 43 -16.67 -54.17 -17.41
C THR A 43 -16.30 -52.94 -18.20
N PHE A 44 -15.72 -51.97 -17.54
CA PHE A 44 -15.21 -50.76 -18.16
C PHE A 44 -13.85 -51.13 -18.73
N THR A 45 -13.77 -51.36 -20.02
CA THR A 45 -12.50 -51.46 -20.75
C THR A 45 -11.94 -50.05 -20.86
N PRO A 46 -10.77 -49.75 -20.29
CA PRO A 46 -10.18 -48.43 -20.43
C PRO A 46 -9.49 -48.30 -21.78
N THR A 47 -10.28 -48.06 -22.84
CA THR A 47 -9.76 -47.75 -24.18
C THR A 47 -9.86 -46.25 -24.40
N HIS A 48 -9.25 -45.48 -23.56
CA HIS A 48 -8.82 -44.14 -23.91
C HIS A 48 -7.79 -43.67 -22.89
N THR A 49 -6.56 -43.57 -23.34
CA THR A 49 -5.57 -42.70 -22.75
C THR A 49 -6.19 -41.32 -22.68
N THR A 50 -6.86 -41.03 -21.56
CA THR A 50 -7.21 -39.68 -21.23
C THR A 50 -5.91 -38.91 -21.13
N ARG A 51 -5.54 -38.29 -22.24
CA ARG A 51 -4.55 -37.22 -22.26
C ARG A 51 -4.92 -36.31 -21.12
N ILE A 52 -4.20 -36.46 -19.99
CA ILE A 52 -4.31 -35.51 -18.90
C ILE A 52 -3.86 -34.20 -19.54
N GLU A 53 -4.81 -33.44 -20.06
CA GLU A 53 -4.56 -32.04 -20.39
C GLU A 53 -4.01 -31.44 -19.10
N LYS A 54 -2.68 -31.26 -19.08
CA LYS A 54 -2.02 -30.49 -18.04
C LYS A 54 -2.83 -29.21 -17.99
N ARG A 55 -3.72 -29.15 -17.00
CA ARG A 55 -4.53 -27.97 -16.69
C ARG A 55 -3.51 -26.84 -16.67
N ARG A 56 -3.39 -26.12 -17.80
CA ARG A 56 -2.51 -24.96 -17.89
C ARG A 56 -2.85 -24.18 -16.64
N LYS A 57 -1.92 -24.15 -15.68
CA LYS A 57 -2.01 -23.22 -14.57
C LYS A 57 -2.28 -21.90 -15.28
N ARG A 58 -3.52 -21.44 -15.23
CA ARG A 58 -3.84 -20.08 -15.59
C ARG A 58 -2.94 -19.28 -14.66
N THR A 59 -1.77 -18.94 -15.15
CA THR A 59 -0.99 -17.86 -14.56
C THR A 59 -2.02 -16.76 -14.50
N ARG A 60 -2.52 -16.49 -13.29
CA ARG A 60 -3.38 -15.35 -13.08
C ARG A 60 -2.55 -14.19 -13.57
N THR A 61 -2.79 -13.77 -14.80
CA THR A 61 -2.20 -12.58 -15.37
C THR A 61 -2.80 -11.45 -14.54
N PHE A 62 -2.12 -11.08 -13.47
CA PHE A 62 -2.36 -9.86 -12.70
C PHE A 62 -2.01 -8.62 -13.55
N ALA A 63 -1.94 -8.81 -14.86
CA ALA A 63 -1.51 -7.86 -15.85
C ALA A 63 -2.40 -6.62 -15.97
N GLU A 64 -3.57 -6.60 -15.31
CA GLU A 64 -4.49 -5.47 -15.48
C GLU A 64 -4.31 -4.37 -14.43
N ASP A 65 -3.82 -4.70 -13.22
CA ASP A 65 -3.71 -3.73 -12.14
C ASP A 65 -2.63 -4.18 -11.13
N PRO A 66 -1.39 -3.67 -11.25
CA PRO A 66 -0.28 -4.04 -10.38
C PRO A 66 -0.53 -3.69 -8.90
N PHE A 67 -1.30 -2.65 -8.63
CA PHE A 67 -1.64 -2.23 -7.28
C PHE A 67 -2.66 -3.18 -6.65
N ARG A 68 -3.69 -3.58 -7.41
CA ARG A 68 -4.67 -4.55 -6.95
C ARG A 68 -4.04 -5.92 -6.65
N ALA A 69 -3.07 -6.33 -7.46
CA ALA A 69 -2.35 -7.58 -7.23
C ALA A 69 -1.66 -7.62 -5.86
N ARG A 70 -1.17 -6.46 -5.40
CA ARG A 70 -0.37 -6.35 -4.17
C ARG A 70 -1.19 -5.97 -2.94
N PHE A 71 -2.14 -5.06 -3.08
CA PHE A 71 -2.88 -4.46 -1.97
C PHE A 71 -4.37 -4.76 -1.98
N GLY A 72 -4.88 -5.46 -2.98
CA GLY A 72 -6.30 -5.78 -3.12
C GLY A 72 -7.18 -4.61 -3.61
N GLN A 73 -6.68 -3.39 -3.60
CA GLN A 73 -7.41 -2.19 -4.03
C GLN A 73 -7.10 -1.83 -5.48
N ARG A 74 -8.10 -1.27 -6.17
CA ARG A 74 -7.94 -0.90 -7.59
C ARG A 74 -7.32 0.49 -7.73
N LEU A 75 -6.48 0.63 -8.74
CA LEU A 75 -6.00 1.95 -9.18
C LEU A 75 -7.17 2.83 -9.66
N PRO A 76 -7.03 4.18 -9.59
CA PRO A 76 -7.90 5.13 -10.27
C PRO A 76 -8.04 4.77 -11.76
N THR A 77 -9.21 5.04 -12.35
CA THR A 77 -9.56 4.52 -13.70
C THR A 77 -8.55 4.94 -14.77
N GLY A 78 -8.19 6.23 -14.84
CA GLY A 78 -7.22 6.73 -15.81
C GLY A 78 -5.83 6.09 -15.62
N MET A 79 -5.33 6.06 -14.39
CA MET A 79 -4.04 5.44 -14.09
C MET A 79 -4.01 3.94 -14.39
N ARG A 80 -5.12 3.23 -14.17
CA ARG A 80 -5.22 1.79 -14.47
C ARG A 80 -5.05 1.49 -15.94
N GLN A 81 -5.55 2.37 -16.80
CA GLN A 81 -5.40 2.22 -18.26
C GLN A 81 -3.91 2.37 -18.66
N GLU A 82 -3.22 3.36 -18.11
CA GLU A 82 -1.80 3.59 -18.36
C GLU A 82 -0.91 2.48 -17.78
N ALA A 83 -1.21 2.04 -16.56
CA ALA A 83 -0.42 1.03 -15.83
C ALA A 83 -0.72 -0.42 -16.24
N ARG A 84 -1.58 -0.61 -17.24
CA ARG A 84 -2.01 -1.94 -17.68
C ARG A 84 -0.82 -2.77 -18.16
N GLY A 85 -0.65 -3.94 -17.56
CA GLY A 85 0.42 -4.86 -17.94
C GLY A 85 1.79 -4.55 -17.32
N MET A 86 1.92 -3.50 -16.53
CA MET A 86 3.16 -3.20 -15.81
C MET A 86 3.37 -4.19 -14.66
N ASP A 87 4.61 -4.57 -14.44
CA ASP A 87 5.03 -5.19 -13.20
C ASP A 87 5.17 -4.14 -12.09
N TRP A 88 5.25 -4.59 -10.83
CA TRP A 88 5.31 -3.69 -9.68
C TRP A 88 6.54 -2.76 -9.69
N LYS A 89 7.70 -3.27 -10.12
CA LYS A 89 8.93 -2.49 -10.17
C LYS A 89 8.82 -1.34 -11.19
N SER A 90 8.34 -1.66 -12.39
CA SER A 90 8.09 -0.66 -13.44
C SER A 90 7.04 0.35 -13.02
N PHE A 91 5.98 -0.10 -12.32
CA PHE A 91 4.95 0.78 -11.79
C PHE A 91 5.55 1.81 -10.81
N ILE A 92 6.32 1.37 -9.82
CA ILE A 92 6.93 2.27 -8.84
C ILE A 92 7.93 3.21 -9.51
N SER A 93 8.83 2.71 -10.36
CA SER A 93 9.82 3.57 -11.03
C SER A 93 9.17 4.64 -11.91
N THR A 94 8.02 4.34 -12.49
CA THR A 94 7.30 5.29 -13.36
C THR A 94 6.48 6.30 -12.57
N TYR A 95 5.70 5.85 -11.59
CA TYR A 95 4.70 6.71 -10.93
C TYR A 95 5.12 7.27 -9.57
N ALA A 96 6.18 6.72 -8.97
CA ALA A 96 6.76 7.18 -7.70
C ALA A 96 8.27 7.42 -7.82
N PRO A 97 8.75 8.25 -8.77
CA PRO A 97 10.16 8.57 -8.87
C PRO A 97 10.64 9.32 -7.61
N THR A 98 11.91 9.14 -7.27
CA THR A 98 12.50 9.65 -6.02
C THR A 98 13.46 10.83 -6.26
N ASN A 99 13.40 11.47 -7.41
CA ASN A 99 14.26 12.61 -7.75
C ASN A 99 14.05 13.79 -6.78
N ILE A 100 12.78 14.09 -6.50
CA ILE A 100 12.37 14.99 -5.44
C ILE A 100 11.67 14.14 -4.38
N ARG A 101 12.05 14.28 -3.12
CA ARG A 101 11.46 13.51 -2.03
C ARG A 101 11.39 14.31 -0.74
N VAL A 102 10.36 14.04 0.05
CA VAL A 102 10.24 14.55 1.41
C VAL A 102 10.95 13.58 2.37
N GLU A 103 11.84 14.10 3.19
CA GLU A 103 12.49 13.34 4.24
C GLU A 103 11.73 13.42 5.55
N GLN A 104 11.23 14.63 5.85
CA GLN A 104 10.49 14.88 7.06
C GLN A 104 9.38 15.89 6.80
N LEU A 105 8.20 15.61 7.36
CA LEU A 105 7.08 16.53 7.39
C LEU A 105 6.50 16.51 8.80
N LYS A 106 6.57 17.65 9.48
CA LYS A 106 5.94 17.87 10.76
C LYS A 106 4.82 18.87 10.59
N SER A 107 3.67 18.60 11.19
CA SER A 107 2.55 19.52 11.18
C SER A 107 2.11 19.85 12.59
N GLN A 108 1.89 21.15 12.86
CA GLN A 108 1.33 21.64 14.10
C GLN A 108 0.04 22.38 13.78
N ARG A 109 -1.06 21.95 14.41
CA ARG A 109 -2.36 22.60 14.23
C ARG A 109 -2.38 23.97 14.89
N LEU A 110 -2.79 24.98 14.15
CA LEU A 110 -3.00 26.34 14.60
C LEU A 110 -4.50 26.64 14.73
N ARG A 111 -4.84 27.90 15.07
CA ARG A 111 -6.21 28.40 15.09
C ARG A 111 -6.80 28.51 13.67
N ALA A 112 -8.12 28.53 13.57
CA ALA A 112 -8.87 28.70 12.32
C ALA A 112 -8.56 27.65 11.23
N GLY A 113 -8.29 26.39 11.62
CA GLY A 113 -8.05 25.30 10.67
C GLY A 113 -6.72 25.35 9.92
N ARG A 114 -5.83 26.29 10.27
CA ARG A 114 -4.50 26.40 9.69
C ARG A 114 -3.52 25.44 10.37
N HIS A 115 -2.49 25.05 9.64
CA HIS A 115 -1.41 24.21 10.13
C HIS A 115 -0.09 24.87 9.80
N HIS A 116 0.83 24.79 10.75
CA HIS A 116 2.24 25.13 10.52
C HIS A 116 2.98 23.85 10.13
N PHE A 117 3.66 23.87 8.99
CA PHE A 117 4.42 22.73 8.47
C PHE A 117 5.90 23.05 8.50
N GLU A 118 6.69 22.11 9.04
CA GLU A 118 8.13 22.06 8.89
C GLU A 118 8.46 20.91 7.93
N ILE A 119 9.04 21.24 6.78
CA ILE A 119 9.27 20.30 5.68
C ILE A 119 10.76 20.24 5.37
N ALA A 120 11.32 19.04 5.43
CA ALA A 120 12.67 18.77 4.94
C ALA A 120 12.58 17.94 3.65
N MET A 121 13.21 18.42 2.58
CA MET A 121 13.13 17.85 1.24
C MET A 121 14.50 17.77 0.58
N ASN A 122 14.66 16.81 -0.32
CA ASN A 122 15.84 16.68 -1.18
C ASN A 122 15.42 16.73 -2.66
N GLY A 123 16.34 17.18 -3.50
CA GLY A 123 16.18 17.22 -4.95
C GLY A 123 15.51 18.48 -5.49
N LEU A 124 15.24 19.50 -4.65
CA LEU A 124 14.74 20.80 -5.11
C LEU A 124 15.85 21.71 -5.63
N ALA A 125 17.02 21.66 -5.01
CA ALA A 125 18.17 22.48 -5.41
C ALA A 125 19.05 21.74 -6.43
N ALA A 126 19.62 22.47 -7.37
CA ALA A 126 20.48 21.94 -8.44
C ALA A 126 21.71 21.14 -7.94
N HIS A 127 22.12 21.33 -6.70
CA HIS A 127 23.29 20.67 -6.11
C HIS A 127 22.96 19.57 -5.10
N GLY A 128 21.70 19.06 -5.08
CA GLY A 128 21.31 17.96 -4.21
C GLY A 128 21.31 18.28 -2.71
N GLN A 129 21.43 19.55 -2.34
CA GLN A 129 21.37 19.98 -0.95
C GLN A 129 19.95 19.83 -0.42
N GLY A 130 19.83 19.33 0.83
CA GLY A 130 18.55 19.27 1.51
C GLY A 130 18.02 20.68 1.80
N THR A 131 16.76 20.89 1.45
CA THR A 131 16.04 22.15 1.69
C THR A 131 15.12 21.98 2.89
N ARG A 132 15.14 22.95 3.81
CA ARG A 132 14.19 23.02 4.93
C ARG A 132 13.32 24.26 4.77
N VAL A 133 12.01 24.05 4.81
CA VAL A 133 11.02 25.10 4.64
C VAL A 133 10.03 25.04 5.79
N SER A 134 9.60 26.22 6.24
CA SER A 134 8.60 26.41 7.25
C SER A 134 7.46 27.25 6.66
N ILE A 135 6.25 26.69 6.64
CA ILE A 135 5.11 27.30 5.97
C ILE A 135 3.81 27.09 6.75
N THR A 136 2.89 28.05 6.66
CA THR A 136 1.57 27.95 7.26
C THR A 136 0.50 27.86 6.19
N ALA A 137 -0.21 26.73 6.15
CA ALA A 137 -1.21 26.42 5.14
C ALA A 137 -2.45 25.75 5.75
N MET A 138 -3.50 25.54 4.94
CA MET A 138 -4.73 24.87 5.36
C MET A 138 -4.58 23.34 5.39
N GLY A 139 -3.54 22.79 4.79
CA GLY A 139 -3.26 21.35 4.76
C GLY A 139 -2.00 21.02 3.99
N ALA A 140 -1.56 19.76 4.05
CA ALA A 140 -0.33 19.29 3.43
C ALA A 140 -0.31 19.52 1.90
N SER A 141 -1.45 19.39 1.23
CA SER A 141 -1.54 19.63 -0.22
C SER A 141 -1.19 21.08 -0.58
N SER A 142 -1.83 22.06 0.08
CA SER A 142 -1.55 23.49 -0.16
C SER A 142 -0.14 23.87 0.24
N ALA A 143 0.36 23.37 1.38
CA ALA A 143 1.74 23.61 1.81
C ALA A 143 2.75 23.11 0.76
N MET A 144 2.58 21.89 0.28
CA MET A 144 3.49 21.27 -0.68
C MET A 144 3.43 21.93 -2.06
N THR A 145 2.22 22.29 -2.55
CA THR A 145 2.10 22.98 -3.85
C THR A 145 2.76 24.35 -3.82
N GLU A 146 2.65 25.06 -2.71
CA GLU A 146 3.30 26.36 -2.52
C GLU A 146 4.84 26.21 -2.46
N VAL A 147 5.35 25.28 -1.63
CA VAL A 147 6.79 25.02 -1.55
C VAL A 147 7.38 24.59 -2.89
N LEU A 148 6.69 23.74 -3.64
CA LEU A 148 7.14 23.32 -4.96
C LEU A 148 7.14 24.49 -5.95
N ALA A 149 6.09 25.33 -5.94
CA ALA A 149 5.98 26.50 -6.80
C ALA A 149 7.09 27.52 -6.53
N ASP A 150 7.45 27.78 -5.27
CA ASP A 150 8.55 28.66 -4.87
C ASP A 150 9.92 28.20 -5.43
N HIS A 151 10.05 26.90 -5.72
CA HIS A 151 11.24 26.31 -6.33
C HIS A 151 11.09 26.08 -7.85
N GLY A 152 10.03 26.63 -8.46
CA GLY A 152 9.80 26.56 -9.91
C GLY A 152 9.05 25.30 -10.39
N PHE A 153 8.58 24.45 -9.48
CA PHE A 153 7.82 23.25 -9.81
C PHE A 153 6.30 23.49 -9.62
N ASN A 154 5.66 24.13 -10.58
CA ASN A 154 4.22 24.36 -10.52
C ASN A 154 3.45 23.07 -10.80
N VAL A 155 2.65 22.64 -9.85
CA VAL A 155 1.85 21.40 -9.92
C VAL A 155 0.38 21.72 -9.66
N GLU A 156 -0.47 21.51 -10.65
CA GLU A 156 -1.92 21.66 -10.52
C GLU A 156 -2.55 20.28 -10.38
N ILE A 157 -3.31 20.06 -9.30
CA ILE A 157 -3.96 18.78 -9.05
C ILE A 157 -5.32 18.78 -9.76
N ARG A 158 -5.56 17.80 -10.66
CA ARG A 158 -6.83 17.57 -11.34
C ARG A 158 -7.67 16.50 -10.68
N GLU A 159 -7.03 15.38 -10.27
CA GLU A 159 -7.70 14.29 -9.56
C GLU A 159 -6.88 13.89 -8.35
N PHE A 160 -7.59 13.50 -7.30
CA PHE A 160 -7.00 13.11 -6.02
C PHE A 160 -7.72 11.88 -5.48
N HIS A 161 -6.96 10.81 -5.21
CA HIS A 161 -7.47 9.60 -4.57
C HIS A 161 -6.50 9.18 -3.47
N GLN A 162 -7.05 8.78 -2.32
CA GLN A 162 -6.24 8.34 -1.20
C GLN A 162 -6.84 7.08 -0.58
N TYR A 163 -5.99 6.10 -0.33
CA TYR A 163 -6.37 4.83 0.28
C TYR A 163 -5.47 4.51 1.46
N LYS A 164 -6.05 3.92 2.49
CA LYS A 164 -5.30 3.32 3.57
C LYS A 164 -4.94 1.89 3.18
N ILE A 165 -3.66 1.53 3.25
CA ILE A 165 -3.13 0.20 2.92
C ILE A 165 -2.33 -0.29 4.12
N PHE A 166 -2.81 -1.35 4.80
CA PHE A 166 -2.21 -1.84 6.05
C PHE A 166 -1.95 -0.68 7.03
N GLU A 167 -0.71 -0.47 7.44
CA GLU A 167 -0.29 0.61 8.35
C GLU A 167 0.13 1.90 7.64
N ALA A 168 0.07 1.93 6.30
CA ALA A 168 0.47 3.06 5.48
C ALA A 168 -0.72 3.70 4.75
N THR A 169 -0.49 4.89 4.22
CA THR A 169 -1.41 5.58 3.31
C THR A 169 -0.76 5.73 1.95
N VAL A 170 -1.55 5.59 0.90
CA VAL A 170 -1.14 5.86 -0.47
C VAL A 170 -2.02 6.95 -1.07
N THR A 171 -1.41 7.91 -1.74
CA THR A 171 -2.08 8.97 -2.47
C THR A 171 -1.78 8.87 -3.94
N PHE A 172 -2.80 8.93 -4.78
CA PHE A 172 -2.72 9.01 -6.23
C PHE A 172 -3.20 10.38 -6.65
N ILE A 173 -2.43 11.06 -7.48
CA ILE A 173 -2.80 12.35 -8.03
C ILE A 173 -2.67 12.33 -9.56
N TYR A 174 -3.62 12.94 -10.24
CA TYR A 174 -3.48 13.34 -11.62
C TYR A 174 -3.14 14.82 -11.62
N ALA A 175 -1.93 15.14 -12.06
CA ALA A 175 -1.38 16.48 -11.98
C ALA A 175 -1.06 17.01 -13.36
N THR A 176 -1.16 18.34 -13.51
CA THR A 176 -0.89 19.01 -14.77
C THR A 176 0.02 20.22 -14.56
N HIS A 177 0.80 20.51 -15.58
CA HIS A 177 1.51 21.77 -15.74
C HIS A 177 1.62 22.09 -17.23
N ASN A 178 1.14 23.27 -17.61
CA ASN A 178 1.02 23.67 -19.02
C ASN A 178 0.20 22.60 -19.81
N SER A 179 0.79 22.05 -20.86
CA SER A 179 0.17 21.00 -21.70
C SER A 179 0.47 19.58 -21.26
N LYS A 180 1.35 19.36 -20.26
CA LYS A 180 1.75 18.05 -19.77
C LYS A 180 0.88 17.63 -18.59
N SER A 181 0.36 16.40 -18.63
CA SER A 181 -0.44 15.82 -17.55
C SER A 181 0.10 14.45 -17.19
N VAL A 182 0.18 14.14 -15.90
CA VAL A 182 0.78 12.89 -15.41
C VAL A 182 0.04 12.35 -14.19
N TRP A 183 -0.03 11.03 -14.09
CA TRP A 183 -0.36 10.37 -12.83
C TRP A 183 0.88 10.26 -11.96
N ALA A 184 0.72 10.40 -10.65
CA ALA A 184 1.78 10.20 -9.68
C ALA A 184 1.27 9.51 -8.42
N VAL A 185 2.16 8.83 -7.73
CA VAL A 185 1.87 8.08 -6.51
C VAL A 185 2.82 8.48 -5.41
N GLY A 186 2.28 8.63 -4.21
CA GLY A 186 3.05 8.83 -2.99
C GLY A 186 2.61 7.87 -1.89
N PHE A 187 3.57 7.27 -1.22
CA PHE A 187 3.37 6.44 -0.05
C PHE A 187 3.86 7.20 1.19
N GLY A 188 3.16 7.05 2.30
CA GLY A 188 3.54 7.67 3.56
C GLY A 188 3.02 6.89 4.75
N ALA A 189 3.64 7.07 5.92
CA ALA A 189 3.14 6.51 7.17
C ALA A 189 1.76 7.08 7.54
N ASP A 190 1.54 8.33 7.19
CA ASP A 190 0.30 9.05 7.41
C ASP A 190 -0.23 9.69 6.13
N ARG A 191 -1.37 10.34 6.25
CA ARG A 191 -2.07 11.03 5.17
C ARG A 191 -1.22 12.16 4.57
N ASP A 192 -0.63 13.00 5.40
CA ASP A 192 0.06 14.21 4.98
C ASP A 192 1.38 13.86 4.28
N MET A 193 2.15 12.90 4.82
CA MET A 193 3.35 12.40 4.19
C MET A 193 3.08 11.74 2.83
N SER A 194 1.98 10.97 2.70
CA SER A 194 1.62 10.36 1.42
C SER A 194 1.25 11.40 0.36
N ILE A 195 0.57 12.49 0.75
CA ILE A 195 0.26 13.63 -0.13
C ILE A 195 1.55 14.31 -0.58
N ALA A 196 2.44 14.60 0.36
CA ALA A 196 3.70 15.26 0.10
C ALA A 196 4.56 14.46 -0.90
N ASN A 197 4.69 13.16 -0.69
CA ASN A 197 5.43 12.28 -1.61
C ASN A 197 4.75 12.16 -2.98
N ALA A 198 3.40 12.17 -3.05
CA ALA A 198 2.70 12.15 -4.33
C ALA A 198 2.96 13.42 -5.15
N LEU A 199 2.97 14.60 -4.50
CA LEU A 199 3.28 15.88 -5.15
C LEU A 199 4.73 15.95 -5.59
N CYS A 200 5.68 15.45 -4.81
CA CYS A 200 7.08 15.33 -5.22
C CYS A 200 7.26 14.42 -6.43
N SER A 201 6.55 13.28 -6.46
CA SER A 201 6.54 12.37 -7.60
C SER A 201 5.94 13.04 -8.84
N ALA A 202 4.87 13.83 -8.69
CA ALA A 202 4.27 14.58 -9.79
C ALA A 202 5.24 15.65 -10.34
N ALA A 203 5.86 16.44 -9.47
CA ALA A 203 6.87 17.42 -9.86
C ALA A 203 8.02 16.76 -10.62
N SER A 204 8.54 15.63 -10.11
CA SER A 204 9.58 14.87 -10.78
C SER A 204 9.17 14.44 -12.18
N ARG A 205 7.94 13.94 -12.36
CA ARG A 205 7.43 13.49 -13.66
C ARG A 205 7.12 14.61 -14.63
N LEU A 206 6.68 15.75 -14.12
CA LEU A 206 6.35 16.91 -14.97
C LEU A 206 7.61 17.60 -15.51
N TYR A 207 8.68 17.65 -14.72
CA TYR A 207 9.84 18.50 -15.01
C TYR A 207 11.15 17.75 -15.24
N LEU A 208 11.35 16.57 -14.64
CA LEU A 208 12.66 15.89 -14.63
C LEU A 208 12.72 14.61 -15.46
N ILE A 209 11.59 14.18 -16.06
CA ILE A 209 11.53 12.95 -16.87
C ILE A 209 11.05 13.26 -18.30
#